data_b75989a686d663ae81402d3b5ae9693a
#
_entry.id   b75989a686d663ae81402d3b5ae9693a
#
_cell.length_a   1.000
_cell.length_b   1.000
_cell.length_c   1.000
_cell.angle_alpha   90.00
_cell.angle_beta   90.00
_cell.angle_gamma   90.00
#
_symmetry.space_group_name_H-M   'P 1'
#
loop_
_entity.id
_entity.type
_entity.pdbx_description
1 polymer ?
#
loop_
_entity_poly.entity_id
_entity_poly.type
_entity_poly.pdbx_seq_one_letter_code
_entity_poly.pdbx_strand_id
1 'polypeptide(L)'
;MTDLLEHTESVFQNGLLTNIPIEEALQRQDIQVARIHSSTPRFSWQMASEEPNTIQSAFQIQVATNPKLLLKDTPDMWDSRKVLSPKNTAIIYAGKQLKPNTCYYWSVRVWNQNDSISPDSEIKAFVTAKEFSQTISRYPLIKRKEYAKSITRYPDSYFIDFGNATFGQLDFTLFSHRTNDTVTLHLSEAQKDGHTNNHPGGSVRYTKYRIPLRQGLQTYKLNIKPDKRNTDPNANESGVRPILMPDYIGEVYPFRYCELEDYNGFLHTHDITRNSVNYPF
;
A
#
# COMPACT_ATOMS: atom_id res chain seq x y z
N MET A 1 -6.50 12.34 -10.03
CA MET A 1 -6.31 12.39 -8.54
C MET A 1 -7.56 12.94 -7.88
N THR A 2 -7.96 12.40 -6.74
CA THR A 2 -9.04 12.93 -5.89
C THR A 2 -8.44 13.30 -4.53
N ASP A 3 -8.60 14.56 -4.08
CA ASP A 3 -7.99 15.11 -2.84
C ASP A 3 -6.49 14.81 -2.71
N LEU A 4 -5.73 14.94 -3.80
CA LEU A 4 -4.29 14.64 -3.92
C LEU A 4 -3.95 13.15 -3.88
N LEU A 5 -4.92 12.25 -3.82
CA LEU A 5 -4.72 10.80 -3.90
C LEU A 5 -4.89 10.32 -5.35
N GLU A 6 -3.94 9.53 -5.85
CA GLU A 6 -3.90 9.13 -7.26
C GLU A 6 -4.77 7.89 -7.55
N HIS A 7 -4.62 6.85 -6.77
CA HIS A 7 -5.27 5.54 -6.97
C HIS A 7 -6.33 5.28 -5.91
N THR A 8 -7.32 6.17 -5.82
CA THR A 8 -8.40 6.06 -4.82
C THR A 8 -9.32 4.86 -5.05
N GLU A 9 -9.28 4.29 -6.25
CA GLU A 9 -9.97 3.05 -6.64
C GLU A 9 -9.30 1.77 -6.14
N SER A 10 -8.05 1.83 -5.65
CA SER A 10 -7.33 0.65 -5.18
C SER A 10 -7.93 0.05 -3.93
N VAL A 11 -8.11 -1.26 -3.96
CA VAL A 11 -8.72 -2.06 -2.88
C VAL A 11 -7.67 -2.99 -2.27
N PHE A 12 -7.56 -2.96 -0.96
CA PHE A 12 -6.59 -3.78 -0.23
C PHE A 12 -7.31 -4.70 0.75
N GLN A 13 -6.80 -5.91 0.91
CA GLN A 13 -7.24 -6.86 1.93
C GLN A 13 -6.06 -7.19 2.85
N ASN A 14 -6.20 -6.95 4.14
CA ASN A 14 -5.11 -7.07 5.12
C ASN A 14 -3.84 -6.30 4.69
N GLY A 15 -4.04 -5.15 4.05
CA GLY A 15 -2.99 -4.29 3.52
C GLY A 15 -2.43 -4.69 2.14
N LEU A 16 -2.75 -5.85 1.60
CA LEU A 16 -2.29 -6.31 0.28
C LEU A 16 -3.28 -5.91 -0.81
N LEU A 17 -2.74 -5.42 -1.95
CA LEU A 17 -3.55 -5.06 -3.12
C LEU A 17 -4.35 -6.26 -3.61
N THR A 18 -5.62 -6.03 -3.98
CA THR A 18 -6.53 -7.05 -4.50
C THR A 18 -7.18 -6.61 -5.81
N ASN A 19 -7.84 -7.55 -6.48
CA ASN A 19 -8.68 -7.27 -7.64
C ASN A 19 -10.19 -7.23 -7.28
N ILE A 20 -10.52 -7.07 -6.01
CA ILE A 20 -11.91 -6.95 -5.56
C ILE A 20 -12.46 -5.62 -6.08
N PRO A 21 -13.65 -5.62 -6.72
CA PRO A 21 -14.29 -4.38 -7.14
C PRO A 21 -14.55 -3.44 -5.95
N ILE A 22 -14.35 -2.15 -6.15
CA ILE A 22 -14.48 -1.16 -5.07
C ILE A 22 -15.90 -1.11 -4.48
N GLU A 23 -16.91 -1.45 -5.26
CA GLU A 23 -18.31 -1.52 -4.81
C GLU A 23 -18.52 -2.64 -3.78
N GLU A 24 -17.83 -3.78 -3.96
CA GLU A 24 -17.88 -4.90 -3.03
C GLU A 24 -17.11 -4.59 -1.75
N ALA A 25 -16.06 -3.77 -1.85
CA ALA A 25 -15.21 -3.39 -0.73
C ALA A 25 -15.99 -2.68 0.39
N LEU A 26 -17.03 -1.92 0.05
CA LEU A 26 -17.83 -1.17 1.03
C LEU A 26 -18.67 -2.06 1.96
N GLN A 27 -18.92 -3.29 1.57
CA GLN A 27 -19.73 -4.27 2.34
C GLN A 27 -18.86 -5.18 3.21
N ARG A 28 -17.53 -5.09 3.12
CA ARG A 28 -16.59 -5.97 3.81
C ARG A 28 -15.78 -5.23 4.87
N GLN A 29 -15.59 -5.88 6.03
CA GLN A 29 -14.83 -5.31 7.15
C GLN A 29 -13.32 -5.55 7.02
N ASP A 30 -12.90 -6.57 6.30
CA ASP A 30 -11.50 -6.98 6.09
C ASP A 30 -10.81 -6.22 4.95
N ILE A 31 -11.52 -5.27 4.33
CA ILE A 31 -11.06 -4.50 3.19
C ILE A 31 -10.67 -3.07 3.61
N GLN A 32 -9.59 -2.58 3.02
CA GLN A 32 -9.14 -1.21 3.17
C GLN A 32 -9.18 -0.50 1.81
N VAL A 33 -9.69 0.73 1.82
CA VAL A 33 -9.72 1.66 0.67
C VAL A 33 -9.36 3.06 1.15
N ALA A 34 -8.87 3.90 0.26
CA ALA A 34 -8.73 5.31 0.54
C ALA A 34 -10.10 5.94 0.83
N ARG A 35 -10.19 6.80 1.84
CA ARG A 35 -11.41 7.48 2.24
C ARG A 35 -11.26 8.97 2.05
N ILE A 36 -12.17 9.56 1.29
CA ILE A 36 -12.23 11.00 1.06
C ILE A 36 -13.05 11.64 2.17
N HIS A 37 -12.42 12.47 2.98
CA HIS A 37 -13.05 13.11 4.14
C HIS A 37 -13.77 14.41 3.81
N SER A 38 -13.43 15.04 2.68
CA SER A 38 -14.09 16.26 2.22
C SER A 38 -15.47 15.97 1.65
N SER A 39 -16.46 16.78 2.00
CA SER A 39 -17.77 16.78 1.33
C SER A 39 -17.72 17.44 -0.06
N THR A 40 -16.65 18.20 -0.35
CA THR A 40 -16.38 18.86 -1.63
C THR A 40 -14.94 18.51 -2.07
N PRO A 41 -14.68 17.24 -2.48
CA PRO A 41 -13.36 16.80 -2.88
C PRO A 41 -12.82 17.63 -4.05
N ARG A 42 -11.49 17.61 -4.20
CA ARG A 42 -10.79 18.32 -5.26
C ARG A 42 -10.27 17.34 -6.29
N PHE A 43 -10.48 17.64 -7.56
CA PHE A 43 -10.00 16.85 -8.68
C PHE A 43 -8.78 17.49 -9.33
N SER A 44 -7.84 16.63 -9.73
CA SER A 44 -6.65 17.04 -10.49
C SER A 44 -6.32 15.99 -11.53
N TRP A 45 -5.78 16.43 -12.67
CA TRP A 45 -5.38 15.53 -13.77
C TRP A 45 -4.13 16.02 -14.45
N GLN A 46 -3.51 15.16 -15.21
CA GLN A 46 -2.42 15.49 -16.12
C GLN A 46 -2.95 15.44 -17.54
N MET A 47 -2.56 16.42 -18.34
CA MET A 47 -2.81 16.40 -19.77
C MET A 47 -1.61 15.75 -20.47
N ALA A 48 -1.87 14.75 -21.30
CA ALA A 48 -0.89 14.17 -22.21
C ALA A 48 -1.20 14.61 -23.64
N SER A 49 -0.17 14.95 -24.42
CA SER A 49 -0.28 15.26 -25.83
C SER A 49 1.01 14.85 -26.55
N GLU A 50 0.89 14.30 -27.74
CA GLU A 50 2.01 14.05 -28.63
C GLU A 50 2.50 15.32 -29.34
N GLU A 51 1.63 16.35 -29.40
CA GLU A 51 1.96 17.63 -30.01
C GLU A 51 2.68 18.52 -28.97
N PRO A 52 3.87 19.07 -29.32
CA PRO A 52 4.57 20.01 -28.45
C PRO A 52 3.77 21.30 -28.25
N ASN A 53 3.94 21.93 -27.10
CA ASN A 53 3.27 23.20 -26.72
C ASN A 53 1.73 23.13 -26.68
N THR A 54 1.16 21.95 -26.49
CA THR A 54 -0.28 21.81 -26.25
C THR A 54 -0.65 22.34 -24.87
N ILE A 55 -1.59 23.28 -24.84
CA ILE A 55 -2.06 23.95 -23.62
C ILE A 55 -3.56 23.71 -23.46
N GLN A 56 -4.00 23.35 -22.27
CA GLN A 56 -5.41 23.25 -21.93
C GLN A 56 -6.08 24.64 -21.99
N SER A 57 -7.17 24.75 -22.71
CA SER A 57 -8.02 25.95 -22.76
C SER A 57 -9.31 25.80 -21.97
N ALA A 58 -9.83 24.56 -21.87
CA ALA A 58 -11.03 24.27 -21.13
C ALA A 58 -11.02 22.82 -20.60
N PHE A 59 -11.94 22.53 -19.70
CA PHE A 59 -12.19 21.17 -19.19
C PHE A 59 -13.68 20.94 -18.95
N GLN A 60 -14.08 19.67 -18.86
CA GLN A 60 -15.36 19.22 -18.32
C GLN A 60 -15.10 18.04 -17.40
N ILE A 61 -15.61 18.12 -16.17
CA ILE A 61 -15.60 17.02 -15.19
C ILE A 61 -17.01 16.48 -15.07
N GLN A 62 -17.12 15.17 -15.06
CA GLN A 62 -18.37 14.47 -14.80
C GLN A 62 -18.19 13.54 -13.58
N VAL A 63 -19.20 13.52 -12.70
CA VAL A 63 -19.25 12.64 -11.53
C VAL A 63 -20.58 11.89 -11.50
N ALA A 64 -20.54 10.59 -11.22
CA ALA A 64 -21.73 9.75 -11.20
C ALA A 64 -21.68 8.71 -10.07
N THR A 65 -22.84 8.15 -9.70
CA THR A 65 -22.97 7.02 -8.78
C THR A 65 -22.68 5.67 -9.43
N ASN A 66 -22.63 5.63 -10.76
CA ASN A 66 -22.38 4.40 -11.53
C ASN A 66 -21.51 4.74 -12.76
N PRO A 67 -20.42 3.98 -13.04
CA PRO A 67 -19.55 4.25 -14.17
C PRO A 67 -20.26 4.17 -15.52
N LYS A 68 -21.34 3.38 -15.65
CA LYS A 68 -22.13 3.29 -16.88
C LYS A 68 -22.82 4.61 -17.25
N LEU A 69 -23.07 5.49 -16.27
CA LEU A 69 -23.65 6.81 -16.53
C LEU A 69 -22.64 7.74 -17.20
N LEU A 70 -21.36 7.64 -16.81
CA LEU A 70 -20.28 8.38 -17.45
C LEU A 70 -20.06 7.91 -18.89
N LEU A 71 -20.07 6.60 -19.14
CA LEU A 71 -19.96 6.05 -20.50
C LEU A 71 -21.12 6.47 -21.44
N LYS A 72 -22.28 6.86 -20.88
CA LYS A 72 -23.43 7.36 -21.61
C LYS A 72 -23.53 8.87 -21.66
N ASP A 73 -22.54 9.59 -21.11
CA ASP A 73 -22.54 11.05 -20.98
C ASP A 73 -23.77 11.60 -20.21
N THR A 74 -24.26 10.85 -19.20
CA THR A 74 -25.44 11.17 -18.39
C THR A 74 -25.13 11.13 -16.89
N PRO A 75 -24.17 11.94 -16.40
CA PRO A 75 -23.80 11.95 -14.99
C PRO A 75 -24.97 12.39 -14.11
N ASP A 76 -25.20 11.67 -12.99
CA ASP A 76 -26.30 11.97 -12.08
C ASP A 76 -25.89 12.84 -10.87
N MET A 77 -24.56 13.03 -10.65
CA MET A 77 -24.04 13.77 -9.50
C MET A 77 -23.50 15.15 -9.88
N TRP A 78 -22.68 15.25 -10.92
CA TRP A 78 -22.11 16.51 -11.38
C TRP A 78 -21.72 16.45 -12.85
N ASP A 79 -22.08 17.51 -13.56
CA ASP A 79 -21.53 17.85 -14.86
C ASP A 79 -21.12 19.32 -14.81
N SER A 80 -19.82 19.58 -14.83
CA SER A 80 -19.31 20.95 -14.82
C SER A 80 -19.62 21.72 -16.12
N ARG A 81 -20.05 20.99 -17.17
CA ARG A 81 -20.07 21.50 -18.54
C ARG A 81 -18.68 21.98 -18.97
N LYS A 82 -18.55 22.55 -20.15
CA LYS A 82 -17.28 23.11 -20.63
C LYS A 82 -16.96 24.39 -19.83
N VAL A 83 -15.88 24.29 -19.01
CA VAL A 83 -15.37 25.42 -18.23
C VAL A 83 -14.11 25.94 -18.91
N LEU A 84 -14.12 27.19 -19.34
CA LEU A 84 -12.96 27.85 -19.95
C LEU A 84 -11.91 28.15 -18.86
N SER A 85 -10.87 27.35 -18.81
CA SER A 85 -9.80 27.49 -17.83
C SER A 85 -8.59 26.59 -18.17
N PRO A 86 -7.35 27.08 -18.03
CA PRO A 86 -6.15 26.27 -18.12
C PRO A 86 -5.86 25.46 -16.84
N LYS A 87 -6.67 25.66 -15.78
CA LYS A 87 -6.47 25.02 -14.49
C LYS A 87 -6.82 23.54 -14.55
N ASN A 88 -5.89 22.68 -14.10
CA ASN A 88 -6.02 21.23 -14.07
C ASN A 88 -5.74 20.63 -12.68
N THR A 89 -5.66 21.48 -11.67
CA THR A 89 -5.35 21.08 -10.29
C THR A 89 -6.34 21.68 -9.31
N ALA A 90 -6.68 20.91 -8.28
CA ALA A 90 -7.54 21.31 -7.17
C ALA A 90 -8.89 21.92 -7.59
N ILE A 91 -9.52 21.35 -8.63
CA ILE A 91 -10.88 21.75 -9.06
C ILE A 91 -11.86 21.22 -8.04
N ILE A 92 -12.57 22.13 -7.37
CA ILE A 92 -13.49 21.79 -6.30
C ILE A 92 -14.76 21.18 -6.87
N TYR A 93 -15.22 20.07 -6.29
CA TYR A 93 -16.52 19.48 -6.59
C TYR A 93 -17.65 20.48 -6.30
N ALA A 94 -18.53 20.69 -7.28
CA ALA A 94 -19.65 21.62 -7.19
C ALA A 94 -20.98 20.97 -7.64
N GLY A 95 -21.09 19.65 -7.52
CA GLY A 95 -22.30 18.90 -7.86
C GLY A 95 -23.28 18.75 -6.70
N LYS A 96 -24.16 17.74 -6.81
CA LYS A 96 -25.11 17.39 -5.75
C LYS A 96 -24.37 16.93 -4.50
N GLN A 97 -24.98 17.10 -3.33
CA GLN A 97 -24.41 16.70 -2.05
C GLN A 97 -24.00 15.23 -2.06
N LEU A 98 -22.73 14.96 -1.74
CA LEU A 98 -22.20 13.61 -1.58
C LEU A 98 -22.74 12.97 -0.30
N LYS A 99 -22.96 11.66 -0.35
CA LYS A 99 -23.35 10.86 0.83
C LYS A 99 -22.13 10.24 1.48
N PRO A 100 -22.08 10.10 2.81
CA PRO A 100 -21.04 9.34 3.50
C PRO A 100 -21.02 7.86 3.06
N ASN A 101 -19.85 7.22 3.20
CA ASN A 101 -19.63 5.79 2.94
C ASN A 101 -20.15 5.32 1.58
N THR A 102 -19.96 6.13 0.54
CA THR A 102 -20.50 5.90 -0.80
C THR A 102 -19.38 5.96 -1.84
N CYS A 103 -19.44 5.07 -2.82
CA CYS A 103 -18.55 5.07 -3.97
C CYS A 103 -19.10 5.98 -5.05
N TYR A 104 -18.24 6.80 -5.63
CA TYR A 104 -18.51 7.68 -6.77
C TYR A 104 -17.45 7.48 -7.84
N TYR A 105 -17.83 7.78 -9.08
CA TYR A 105 -16.99 7.66 -10.28
C TYR A 105 -16.86 9.01 -10.93
N TRP A 106 -15.72 9.29 -11.53
CA TRP A 106 -15.52 10.53 -12.27
C TRP A 106 -14.61 10.33 -13.47
N SER A 107 -14.81 11.19 -14.45
CA SER A 107 -13.96 11.34 -15.63
C SER A 107 -13.80 12.81 -15.96
N VAL A 108 -12.80 13.13 -16.78
CA VAL A 108 -12.53 14.47 -17.28
C VAL A 108 -12.20 14.40 -18.76
N ARG A 109 -12.68 15.39 -19.53
CA ARG A 109 -12.20 15.69 -20.88
C ARG A 109 -11.70 17.13 -20.93
N VAL A 110 -10.76 17.39 -21.81
CA VAL A 110 -10.14 18.72 -21.93
C VAL A 110 -10.19 19.21 -23.37
N TRP A 111 -10.11 20.51 -23.54
CA TRP A 111 -9.93 21.18 -24.83
C TRP A 111 -8.56 21.82 -24.85
N ASN A 112 -7.88 21.76 -25.99
CA ASN A 112 -6.64 22.47 -26.20
C ASN A 112 -6.89 23.90 -26.69
N GLN A 113 -5.82 24.67 -26.92
CA GLN A 113 -5.87 26.07 -27.42
C GLN A 113 -6.52 26.19 -28.80
N ASN A 114 -6.63 25.13 -29.58
CA ASN A 114 -7.27 25.06 -30.89
C ASN A 114 -8.74 24.59 -30.82
N ASP A 115 -9.31 24.53 -29.61
CA ASP A 115 -10.65 24.02 -29.32
C ASP A 115 -10.85 22.52 -29.66
N SER A 116 -9.77 21.76 -29.88
CA SER A 116 -9.81 20.32 -30.09
C SER A 116 -10.06 19.62 -28.77
N ILE A 117 -11.03 18.69 -28.75
CA ILE A 117 -11.42 17.94 -27.56
C ILE A 117 -10.60 16.64 -27.43
N SER A 118 -10.17 16.31 -26.20
CA SER A 118 -9.57 15.00 -25.89
C SER A 118 -10.63 13.90 -25.81
N PRO A 119 -10.26 12.64 -25.94
CA PRO A 119 -11.07 11.55 -25.37
C PRO A 119 -11.32 11.77 -23.87
N ASP A 120 -12.35 11.15 -23.33
CA ASP A 120 -12.52 11.09 -21.88
C ASP A 120 -11.33 10.38 -21.22
N SER A 121 -10.95 10.85 -20.03
CA SER A 121 -9.99 10.11 -19.21
C SER A 121 -10.52 8.72 -18.85
N GLU A 122 -9.64 7.85 -18.37
CA GLU A 122 -10.08 6.67 -17.64
C GLU A 122 -11.04 7.08 -16.51
N ILE A 123 -12.08 6.27 -16.29
CA ILE A 123 -12.99 6.46 -15.17
C ILE A 123 -12.26 6.10 -13.89
N LYS A 124 -12.15 7.06 -12.98
CA LYS A 124 -11.60 6.87 -11.64
C LYS A 124 -12.70 6.78 -10.61
N ALA A 125 -12.49 6.04 -9.54
CA ALA A 125 -13.44 5.92 -8.44
C ALA A 125 -12.86 6.49 -7.15
N PHE A 126 -13.74 6.96 -6.27
CA PHE A 126 -13.38 7.33 -4.90
C PHE A 126 -14.51 6.98 -3.93
N VAL A 127 -14.14 6.72 -2.69
CA VAL A 127 -15.08 6.40 -1.62
C VAL A 127 -15.05 7.50 -0.57
N THR A 128 -16.20 8.03 -0.22
CA THR A 128 -16.34 9.01 0.86
C THR A 128 -16.15 8.34 2.23
N ALA A 129 -15.64 9.09 3.21
CA ALA A 129 -15.53 8.64 4.58
C ALA A 129 -16.91 8.36 5.21
N LYS A 130 -16.93 7.63 6.33
CA LYS A 130 -18.17 7.39 7.09
C LYS A 130 -18.77 8.68 7.63
N GLU A 131 -17.93 9.69 7.89
CA GLU A 131 -18.29 11.03 8.31
C GLU A 131 -17.39 12.03 7.60
N PHE A 132 -17.96 13.13 7.12
CA PHE A 132 -17.17 14.22 6.55
C PHE A 132 -16.49 15.02 7.66
N SER A 133 -15.26 15.43 7.43
CA SER A 133 -14.46 16.18 8.40
C SER A 133 -13.44 17.05 7.68
N GLN A 134 -12.73 17.90 8.44
CA GLN A 134 -11.60 18.67 7.96
C GLN A 134 -10.29 17.85 7.95
N THR A 135 -10.36 16.55 8.26
CA THR A 135 -9.19 15.66 8.20
C THR A 135 -8.74 15.50 6.75
N ILE A 136 -7.43 15.52 6.54
CA ILE A 136 -6.84 15.29 5.22
C ILE A 136 -7.14 13.85 4.79
N SER A 137 -7.61 13.68 3.56
CA SER A 137 -7.80 12.37 2.96
C SER A 137 -6.46 11.65 2.82
N ARG A 138 -6.42 10.36 3.14
CA ARG A 138 -5.20 9.56 3.13
C ARG A 138 -5.48 8.12 2.72
N TYR A 139 -4.45 7.48 2.22
CA TYR A 139 -4.47 6.04 2.01
C TYR A 139 -4.45 5.28 3.34
N PRO A 140 -4.96 4.04 3.37
CA PRO A 140 -4.63 3.09 4.42
C PRO A 140 -3.14 2.71 4.35
N LEU A 141 -2.57 2.21 5.46
CA LEU A 141 -1.29 1.52 5.39
C LEU A 141 -1.41 0.29 4.50
N ILE A 142 -0.42 0.06 3.66
CA ILE A 142 -0.39 -1.09 2.75
C ILE A 142 0.82 -1.97 2.99
N LYS A 143 0.71 -3.22 2.55
CA LYS A 143 1.82 -4.16 2.45
C LYS A 143 2.26 -4.28 0.99
N ARG A 144 3.57 -4.22 0.77
CA ARG A 144 4.18 -4.54 -0.52
C ARG A 144 4.98 -5.82 -0.39
N LYS A 145 4.70 -6.77 -1.27
CA LYS A 145 5.43 -8.03 -1.33
C LYS A 145 6.79 -7.77 -2.01
N GLU A 146 7.87 -8.08 -1.31
CA GLU A 146 9.24 -7.91 -1.77
C GLU A 146 9.99 -9.24 -1.69
N TYR A 147 10.72 -9.54 -2.75
CA TYR A 147 11.60 -10.70 -2.79
C TYR A 147 13.01 -10.32 -2.36
N ALA A 148 13.78 -11.30 -1.88
CA ALA A 148 15.18 -11.11 -1.59
C ALA A 148 15.95 -10.64 -2.83
N LYS A 149 16.86 -9.68 -2.66
CA LYS A 149 17.77 -9.21 -3.72
C LYS A 149 18.89 -10.21 -3.95
N SER A 150 19.34 -10.86 -2.88
CA SER A 150 20.34 -11.92 -2.95
C SER A 150 20.18 -12.91 -1.81
N ILE A 151 20.62 -14.13 -2.06
CA ILE A 151 20.78 -15.22 -1.07
C ILE A 151 22.21 -15.77 -1.21
N THR A 152 22.93 -15.77 -0.11
CA THR A 152 24.24 -16.40 -0.01
C THR A 152 24.12 -17.66 0.86
N ARG A 153 24.54 -18.80 0.32
CA ARG A 153 24.57 -20.06 1.06
C ARG A 153 25.92 -20.22 1.76
N TYR A 154 25.87 -20.45 3.03
CA TYR A 154 27.00 -20.91 3.87
C TYR A 154 26.84 -22.40 4.22
N PRO A 155 27.85 -23.05 4.82
CA PRO A 155 27.76 -24.47 5.17
C PRO A 155 26.56 -24.82 6.04
N ASP A 156 26.17 -23.93 6.97
CA ASP A 156 25.17 -24.14 8.01
C ASP A 156 24.01 -23.09 7.97
N SER A 157 24.09 -22.12 7.06
CA SER A 157 23.04 -21.08 6.96
C SER A 157 22.82 -20.55 5.54
N TYR A 158 21.73 -19.82 5.39
CA TYR A 158 21.44 -18.97 4.25
C TYR A 158 21.34 -17.53 4.73
N PHE A 159 22.18 -16.65 4.21
CA PHE A 159 22.11 -15.22 4.44
C PHE A 159 21.32 -14.54 3.29
N ILE A 160 20.29 -13.77 3.65
CA ILE A 160 19.31 -13.18 2.75
C ILE A 160 19.35 -11.67 2.89
N ASP A 161 19.50 -10.93 1.78
CA ASP A 161 19.48 -9.46 1.74
C ASP A 161 18.27 -8.97 0.92
N PHE A 162 17.44 -8.14 1.52
CA PHE A 162 16.31 -7.46 0.87
C PHE A 162 16.69 -6.09 0.28
N GLY A 163 17.95 -5.63 0.43
CA GLY A 163 18.49 -4.42 -0.16
C GLY A 163 18.34 -3.16 0.69
N ASN A 164 17.27 -3.02 1.46
CA ASN A 164 17.03 -1.89 2.36
C ASN A 164 16.37 -2.35 3.66
N ALA A 165 16.59 -1.62 4.75
CA ALA A 165 15.86 -1.83 5.99
C ALA A 165 14.48 -1.18 5.91
N THR A 166 13.45 -1.93 6.30
CA THR A 166 12.08 -1.43 6.40
C THR A 166 11.29 -2.23 7.42
N PHE A 167 10.22 -1.66 7.95
CA PHE A 167 9.27 -2.40 8.77
C PHE A 167 8.48 -3.37 7.88
N GLY A 168 8.39 -4.62 8.32
CA GLY A 168 7.69 -5.63 7.54
C GLY A 168 7.43 -6.91 8.31
N GLN A 169 6.80 -7.84 7.62
CA GLN A 169 6.53 -9.21 8.04
C GLN A 169 7.23 -10.15 7.07
N LEU A 170 7.47 -11.39 7.48
CA LEU A 170 8.18 -12.38 6.69
C LEU A 170 7.29 -13.61 6.45
N ASP A 171 7.15 -13.99 5.19
CA ASP A 171 6.58 -15.26 4.76
C ASP A 171 7.68 -16.08 4.08
N PHE A 172 7.72 -17.39 4.31
CA PHE A 172 8.71 -18.27 3.70
C PHE A 172 8.16 -19.67 3.47
N THR A 173 8.61 -20.33 2.41
CA THR A 173 8.22 -21.69 2.05
C THR A 173 9.45 -22.58 2.15
N LEU A 174 9.39 -23.58 3.02
CA LEU A 174 10.48 -24.51 3.28
C LEU A 174 10.02 -25.94 3.14
N PHE A 175 10.94 -26.80 2.70
CA PHE A 175 10.72 -28.24 2.63
C PHE A 175 11.46 -28.92 3.77
N SER A 176 10.79 -29.84 4.48
CA SER A 176 11.44 -30.71 5.46
C SER A 176 11.12 -32.18 5.18
N HIS A 177 12.12 -33.03 5.31
CA HIS A 177 11.96 -34.48 5.22
C HIS A 177 11.40 -35.08 6.54
N ARG A 178 11.45 -34.35 7.64
CA ARG A 178 11.12 -34.83 8.98
C ARG A 178 10.00 -34.03 9.62
N THR A 179 9.31 -34.66 10.56
CA THR A 179 8.22 -34.02 11.32
C THR A 179 8.72 -33.14 12.48
N ASN A 180 9.99 -33.25 12.87
CA ASN A 180 10.55 -32.58 14.06
C ASN A 180 11.78 -31.73 13.73
N ASP A 181 11.92 -31.27 12.49
CA ASP A 181 12.97 -30.33 12.13
C ASP A 181 12.68 -28.96 12.75
N THR A 182 13.75 -28.26 13.05
CA THR A 182 13.65 -26.87 13.56
C THR A 182 14.74 -26.06 12.90
N VAL A 183 14.38 -24.86 12.46
CA VAL A 183 15.32 -23.88 11.93
C VAL A 183 15.35 -22.65 12.82
N THR A 184 16.48 -21.95 12.83
CA THR A 184 16.62 -20.67 13.50
C THR A 184 16.61 -19.55 12.45
N LEU A 185 15.69 -18.63 12.61
CA LEU A 185 15.54 -17.48 11.73
C LEU A 185 15.96 -16.22 12.46
N HIS A 186 16.92 -15.49 11.90
CA HIS A 186 17.41 -14.22 12.40
C HIS A 186 16.88 -13.09 11.54
N LEU A 187 16.49 -11.98 12.17
CA LEU A 187 16.14 -10.71 11.50
C LEU A 187 17.04 -9.60 12.06
N SER A 188 17.66 -8.83 11.16
CA SER A 188 18.56 -7.74 11.56
C SER A 188 18.50 -6.57 10.57
N GLU A 189 18.66 -5.35 11.09
CA GLU A 189 18.87 -4.16 10.26
C GLU A 189 20.34 -4.06 9.79
N ALA A 190 21.29 -4.72 10.49
CA ALA A 190 22.71 -4.68 10.20
C ALA A 190 23.29 -6.07 9.92
N GLN A 191 24.34 -6.09 9.12
CA GLN A 191 25.17 -7.27 8.90
C GLN A 191 26.59 -7.06 9.44
N LYS A 192 27.28 -8.17 9.73
CA LYS A 192 28.70 -8.20 10.07
C LYS A 192 29.32 -9.45 9.44
N ASP A 193 30.41 -9.27 8.72
CA ASP A 193 31.20 -10.35 8.10
C ASP A 193 30.37 -11.30 7.21
N GLY A 194 29.34 -10.77 6.53
CA GLY A 194 28.46 -11.54 5.65
C GLY A 194 27.31 -12.25 6.35
N HIS A 195 27.15 -12.10 7.67
CA HIS A 195 26.08 -12.67 8.48
C HIS A 195 25.20 -11.58 9.13
N THR A 196 24.03 -11.96 9.64
CA THR A 196 23.23 -11.05 10.46
C THR A 196 24.00 -10.65 11.72
N ASN A 197 24.09 -9.32 11.96
CA ASN A 197 24.73 -8.85 13.18
C ASN A 197 23.79 -9.09 14.37
N ASN A 198 24.15 -10.04 15.24
CA ASN A 198 23.37 -10.43 16.41
C ASN A 198 23.61 -9.55 17.65
N HIS A 199 24.59 -8.63 17.61
CA HIS A 199 24.88 -7.64 18.65
C HIS A 199 25.15 -6.28 18.01
N PRO A 200 24.14 -5.69 17.31
CA PRO A 200 24.39 -4.49 16.50
C PRO A 200 24.67 -3.23 17.32
N GLY A 201 24.28 -3.20 18.59
CA GLY A 201 24.42 -2.02 19.45
C GLY A 201 23.47 -0.88 19.11
N GLY A 202 23.39 0.12 20.00
CA GLY A 202 22.57 1.31 19.81
C GLY A 202 21.08 1.03 19.55
N SER A 203 20.50 1.76 18.62
CA SER A 203 19.08 1.62 18.21
C SER A 203 18.85 0.57 17.14
N VAL A 204 19.92 0.03 16.54
CA VAL A 204 19.82 -1.01 15.49
C VAL A 204 19.21 -2.29 16.06
N ARG A 205 18.30 -2.90 15.33
CA ARG A 205 17.50 -4.01 15.85
C ARG A 205 17.96 -5.35 15.34
N TYR A 206 17.89 -6.34 16.23
CA TYR A 206 18.11 -7.74 15.95
C TYR A 206 17.14 -8.60 16.78
N THR A 207 16.64 -9.67 16.19
CA THR A 207 15.83 -10.69 16.88
C THR A 207 16.02 -12.05 16.22
N LYS A 208 15.72 -13.13 16.95
CA LYS A 208 15.72 -14.49 16.41
C LYS A 208 14.48 -15.27 16.82
N TYR A 209 14.11 -16.19 15.96
CA TYR A 209 12.96 -17.09 16.13
C TYR A 209 13.38 -18.53 15.89
N ARG A 210 12.90 -19.42 16.71
CA ARG A 210 13.04 -20.85 16.49
C ARG A 210 11.73 -21.37 15.90
N ILE A 211 11.80 -22.00 14.73
CA ILE A 211 10.64 -22.36 13.93
C ILE A 211 10.61 -23.87 13.71
N PRO A 212 9.62 -24.57 14.29
CA PRO A 212 9.43 -25.98 14.02
C PRO A 212 8.90 -26.15 12.60
N LEU A 213 9.52 -27.03 11.84
CA LEU A 213 9.10 -27.37 10.49
C LEU A 213 8.14 -28.56 10.51
N ARG A 214 7.17 -28.52 9.62
CA ARG A 214 6.32 -29.66 9.30
C ARG A 214 6.90 -30.43 8.11
N GLN A 215 6.68 -31.72 8.06
CA GLN A 215 7.12 -32.55 6.95
C GLN A 215 6.48 -32.09 5.62
N GLY A 216 7.24 -32.18 4.54
CA GLY A 216 6.86 -31.74 3.21
C GLY A 216 7.12 -30.26 2.95
N LEU A 217 6.63 -29.75 1.84
CA LEU A 217 6.70 -28.33 1.46
C LEU A 217 5.62 -27.54 2.18
N GLN A 218 6.01 -26.59 3.00
CA GLN A 218 5.09 -25.79 3.81
C GLN A 218 5.42 -24.30 3.73
N THR A 219 4.37 -23.49 3.69
CA THR A 219 4.49 -22.02 3.81
C THR A 219 4.24 -21.60 5.25
N TYR A 220 5.12 -20.75 5.76
CA TYR A 220 5.10 -20.20 7.10
C TYR A 220 4.94 -18.70 7.03
N LYS A 221 4.14 -18.17 7.94
CA LYS A 221 4.10 -16.72 8.26
C LYS A 221 4.76 -16.54 9.60
N LEU A 222 5.79 -15.70 9.65
CA LEU A 222 6.49 -15.43 10.90
C LEU A 222 5.56 -14.69 11.86
N ASN A 223 5.31 -15.28 13.02
CA ASN A 223 4.61 -14.61 14.11
C ASN A 223 5.58 -13.65 14.83
N ILE A 224 5.60 -12.40 14.38
CA ILE A 224 6.45 -11.35 14.95
C ILE A 224 5.95 -11.01 16.34
N LYS A 225 6.85 -11.07 17.33
CA LYS A 225 6.56 -10.67 18.71
C LYS A 225 6.57 -9.14 18.82
N PRO A 226 5.64 -8.54 19.60
CA PRO A 226 5.65 -7.13 19.87
C PRO A 226 7.01 -6.63 20.39
N ASP A 227 7.57 -5.62 19.76
CA ASP A 227 8.77 -4.93 20.29
C ASP A 227 8.29 -3.77 21.19
N LYS A 228 8.71 -3.77 22.45
CA LYS A 228 8.36 -2.73 23.41
C LYS A 228 8.65 -1.32 22.90
N ARG A 229 9.70 -1.14 22.11
CA ARG A 229 10.03 0.15 21.49
C ARG A 229 8.96 0.66 20.51
N ASN A 230 8.12 -0.23 19.99
CA ASN A 230 7.02 0.10 19.07
C ASN A 230 5.65 0.09 19.77
N THR A 231 5.51 -0.59 20.90
CA THR A 231 4.19 -0.93 21.47
C THR A 231 3.99 -0.40 22.89
N ASP A 232 5.07 -0.19 23.66
CA ASP A 232 4.97 0.32 25.02
C ASP A 232 4.96 1.86 25.04
N PRO A 233 3.86 2.51 25.44
CA PRO A 233 3.78 3.96 25.53
C PRO A 233 4.76 4.57 26.54
N ASN A 234 5.31 3.77 27.45
CA ASN A 234 6.27 4.20 28.46
C ASN A 234 7.73 3.85 28.11
N ALA A 235 7.96 3.19 26.97
CA ALA A 235 9.31 2.76 26.57
C ALA A 235 10.22 3.91 26.13
N ASN A 236 9.68 5.10 25.87
CA ASN A 236 10.42 6.28 25.41
C ASN A 236 10.47 7.36 26.50
N GLU A 237 11.64 7.61 27.02
CA GLU A 237 11.92 8.73 27.96
C GLU A 237 11.57 10.11 27.38
N SER A 238 11.49 10.22 26.05
CA SER A 238 11.16 11.46 25.33
C SER A 238 9.67 11.84 25.32
N GLY A 239 8.79 11.02 25.92
CA GLY A 239 7.34 11.28 25.94
C GLY A 239 6.63 11.05 24.59
N VAL A 240 7.33 10.59 23.57
CA VAL A 240 6.74 10.25 22.26
C VAL A 240 6.02 8.91 22.38
N ARG A 241 4.70 8.92 22.17
CA ARG A 241 3.93 7.69 22.15
C ARG A 241 4.15 6.91 20.88
N PRO A 242 4.38 5.60 20.94
CA PRO A 242 4.49 4.78 19.74
C PRO A 242 3.15 4.76 18.99
N ILE A 243 3.24 4.75 17.66
CA ILE A 243 2.08 4.55 16.79
C ILE A 243 1.91 3.03 16.61
N LEU A 244 0.82 2.50 17.14
CA LEU A 244 0.48 1.09 16.95
C LEU A 244 0.04 0.84 15.50
N MET A 245 0.45 -0.31 14.96
CA MET A 245 -0.05 -0.76 13.66
C MET A 245 -1.54 -1.08 13.75
N PRO A 246 -2.33 -0.79 12.71
CA PRO A 246 -3.72 -1.26 12.65
C PRO A 246 -3.79 -2.79 12.68
N ASP A 247 -4.87 -3.34 13.24
CA ASP A 247 -5.08 -4.79 13.39
C ASP A 247 -4.92 -5.55 12.07
N TYR A 248 -5.38 -4.96 10.95
CA TYR A 248 -5.26 -5.58 9.63
C TYR A 248 -3.81 -5.65 9.10
N ILE A 249 -2.90 -4.86 9.64
CA ILE A 249 -1.46 -4.96 9.38
C ILE A 249 -0.83 -5.99 10.33
N GLY A 250 -1.13 -5.89 11.63
CA GLY A 250 -0.51 -6.70 12.68
C GLY A 250 0.92 -6.25 13.01
N GLU A 251 1.61 -7.04 13.84
CA GLU A 251 2.97 -6.73 14.27
C GLU A 251 3.97 -6.72 13.14
N VAL A 252 4.92 -5.80 13.19
CA VAL A 252 5.99 -5.62 12.21
C VAL A 252 7.34 -5.46 12.89
N TYR A 253 8.42 -5.82 12.20
CA TYR A 253 9.78 -5.66 12.68
C TYR A 253 10.63 -4.99 11.60
N PRO A 254 11.54 -4.06 11.94
CA PRO A 254 12.45 -3.49 10.97
C PRO A 254 13.62 -4.43 10.70
N PHE A 255 13.84 -4.78 9.44
CA PHE A 255 14.99 -5.58 9.02
C PHE A 255 15.32 -5.34 7.56
N ARG A 256 16.58 -5.50 7.24
CA ARG A 256 17.11 -5.65 5.88
C ARG A 256 17.54 -7.07 5.63
N TYR A 257 18.17 -7.66 6.63
CA TYR A 257 18.80 -8.97 6.53
C TYR A 257 18.01 -10.02 7.28
N CYS A 258 17.98 -11.19 6.68
CA CYS A 258 17.47 -12.40 7.30
C CYS A 258 18.54 -13.48 7.20
N GLU A 259 18.68 -14.32 8.21
CA GLU A 259 19.53 -15.49 8.14
C GLU A 259 18.79 -16.71 8.66
N LEU A 260 18.85 -17.79 7.90
CA LEU A 260 18.19 -19.06 8.20
C LEU A 260 19.26 -20.08 8.50
N GLU A 261 19.45 -20.41 9.77
CA GLU A 261 20.37 -21.46 10.26
C GLU A 261 19.67 -22.82 10.37
N ASP A 262 20.47 -23.89 10.27
CA ASP A 262 20.04 -25.29 10.42
C ASP A 262 19.07 -25.76 9.30
N TYR A 263 19.01 -25.07 8.17
CA TYR A 263 18.19 -25.48 7.03
C TYR A 263 19.02 -26.22 5.98
N ASN A 264 18.71 -27.50 5.78
CA ASN A 264 19.44 -28.39 4.86
C ASN A 264 18.80 -28.49 3.46
N GLY A 265 17.65 -27.83 3.22
CA GLY A 265 17.00 -27.77 1.91
C GLY A 265 17.60 -26.72 1.00
N PHE A 266 17.03 -26.58 -0.19
CA PHE A 266 17.35 -25.48 -1.10
C PHE A 266 16.42 -24.31 -0.81
N LEU A 267 16.98 -23.09 -0.90
CA LEU A 267 16.25 -21.83 -0.73
C LEU A 267 16.48 -20.94 -1.93
N HIS A 268 15.40 -20.54 -2.59
CA HIS A 268 15.41 -19.60 -3.70
C HIS A 268 14.82 -18.26 -3.28
N THR A 269 15.11 -17.21 -4.06
CA THR A 269 14.62 -15.85 -3.74
C THR A 269 13.09 -15.73 -3.68
N HIS A 270 12.37 -16.58 -4.40
CA HIS A 270 10.90 -16.62 -4.36
C HIS A 270 10.31 -17.41 -3.19
N ASP A 271 11.13 -18.18 -2.50
CA ASP A 271 10.72 -18.96 -1.31
C ASP A 271 10.65 -18.11 -0.04
N ILE A 272 11.24 -16.92 -0.06
CA ILE A 272 11.23 -16.00 1.07
C ILE A 272 10.81 -14.60 0.64
N THR A 273 9.83 -14.06 1.33
CA THR A 273 9.19 -12.80 0.97
C THR A 273 9.04 -11.91 2.19
N ARG A 274 9.43 -10.65 2.05
CA ARG A 274 9.10 -9.61 3.02
C ARG A 274 7.84 -8.87 2.57
N ASN A 275 6.85 -8.76 3.46
CA ASN A 275 5.71 -7.87 3.27
C ASN A 275 6.04 -6.54 3.96
N SER A 276 6.66 -5.60 3.25
CA SER A 276 7.01 -4.29 3.78
C SER A 276 5.77 -3.43 3.97
N VAL A 277 5.72 -2.68 5.08
CA VAL A 277 4.59 -1.80 5.40
C VAL A 277 4.92 -0.38 5.00
N ASN A 278 4.05 0.21 4.18
CA ASN A 278 4.26 1.51 3.58
C ASN A 278 2.96 2.34 3.51
N TYR A 279 3.09 3.66 3.42
CA TYR A 279 2.06 4.49 2.82
C TYR A 279 2.25 4.45 1.30
N PRO A 280 1.18 4.26 0.51
CA PRO A 280 1.26 4.37 -0.94
C PRO A 280 1.40 5.86 -1.33
N PHE A 281 2.58 6.21 -1.83
CA PHE A 281 2.87 7.50 -2.45
C PHE A 281 3.12 7.29 -3.93
#